data_6adf7ba4e91af67ababb855a01049545
#
_entry.id   6adf7ba4e91af67ababb855a01049545
#
_cell.length_a   1.000
_cell.length_b   1.000
_cell.length_c   1.000
_cell.angle_alpha   90.00
_cell.angle_beta   90.00
_cell.angle_gamma   90.00
#
_symmetry.space_group_name_H-M   'P 1'
#
loop_
_entity.id
_entity.type
_entity.pdbx_description
1 polymer ?
#
loop_
_entity_poly.entity_id
_entity_poly.type
_entity_poly.pdbx_seq_one_letter_code
_entity_poly.pdbx_strand_id
1 'polypeptide(L)' 'MRYRIEYADGRCCNFANSWKDLLEWLKLLKDEEITDIRKIYKNGVTDSVLEKYRNYVNRNAG' A
#
# COMPACT_ATOMS: atom_id res chain seq x y z
N MET A 1 -7.37 7.32 -9.68
CA MET A 1 -6.33 6.31 -9.54
C MET A 1 -6.54 5.50 -8.29
N ARG A 2 -6.17 4.26 -8.36
CA ARG A 2 -6.35 3.35 -7.23
C ARG A 2 -5.01 2.77 -6.84
N TYR A 3 -4.94 2.28 -5.62
CA TYR A 3 -3.75 1.62 -5.10
C TYR A 3 -4.14 0.26 -4.55
N ARG A 4 -3.25 -0.70 -4.70
CA ARG A 4 -3.46 -2.04 -4.15
C ARG A 4 -2.35 -2.32 -3.14
N ILE A 5 -2.75 -2.71 -1.94
CA ILE A 5 -1.81 -3.06 -0.89
C ILE A 5 -1.77 -4.57 -0.80
N GLU A 6 -0.62 -5.15 -1.08
CA GLU A 6 -0.43 -6.61 -1.07
C GLU A 6 0.27 -7.02 0.20
N TYR A 7 -0.22 -8.05 0.83
CA TYR A 7 0.24 -8.48 2.13
C TYR A 7 1.18 -9.67 2.07
N ALA A 8 2.14 -9.70 2.99
CA ALA A 8 3.18 -10.72 3.03
C ALA A 8 2.66 -12.10 3.42
N ASP A 9 1.57 -12.15 4.17
CA ASP A 9 1.03 -13.41 4.65
C ASP A 9 0.05 -14.07 3.68
N GLY A 10 -0.12 -13.50 2.50
CA GLY A 10 -1.00 -14.07 1.49
C GLY A 10 -2.46 -13.70 1.65
N ARG A 11 -2.79 -12.84 2.61
CA ARG A 11 -4.17 -12.34 2.74
C ARG A 11 -4.61 -11.65 1.46
N CYS A 12 -5.92 -11.54 1.28
CA CYS A 12 -6.46 -10.76 0.19
C CYS A 12 -5.95 -9.33 0.28
N CYS A 13 -5.59 -8.76 -0.85
CA CYS A 13 -5.11 -7.40 -0.89
C CYS A 13 -6.25 -6.41 -0.59
N ASN A 14 -5.88 -5.24 -0.14
CA ASN A 14 -6.82 -4.16 0.04
C ASN A 14 -6.62 -3.11 -1.04
N PHE A 15 -7.68 -2.37 -1.33
CA PHE A 15 -7.63 -1.31 -2.32
C PHE A 15 -7.87 0.03 -1.66
N ALA A 16 -7.09 1.02 -2.08
CA ALA A 16 -7.29 2.40 -1.68
C ALA A 16 -7.74 3.18 -2.92
N ASN A 17 -8.76 3.99 -2.78
CA ASN A 17 -9.34 4.69 -3.92
C ASN A 17 -8.65 5.99 -4.25
N SER A 18 -7.79 6.45 -3.36
CA SER A 18 -7.06 7.70 -3.55
C SER A 18 -5.78 7.68 -2.74
N TRP A 19 -4.95 8.66 -2.99
CA TRP A 19 -3.72 8.84 -2.24
C TRP A 19 -3.99 9.02 -0.74
N LYS A 20 -4.99 9.82 -0.42
CA LYS A 20 -5.37 10.03 0.98
C LYS A 20 -5.79 8.74 1.66
N ASP A 21 -6.59 7.97 0.94
CA ASP A 21 -7.07 6.68 1.44
C ASP A 21 -5.92 5.73 1.68
N LEU A 22 -4.96 5.72 0.76
CA LEU A 22 -3.76 4.91 0.91
C LEU A 22 -3.01 5.26 2.18
N LEU A 23 -2.83 6.54 2.45
CA LEU A 23 -2.10 6.97 3.64
C LEU A 23 -2.82 6.56 4.93
N GLU A 24 -4.14 6.57 4.91
CA GLU A 24 -4.92 6.12 6.07
C GLU A 24 -4.69 4.64 6.33
N TRP A 25 -4.67 3.84 5.28
CA TRP A 25 -4.36 2.42 5.41
C TRP A 25 -2.97 2.20 5.99
N LEU A 26 -1.99 2.95 5.48
CA LEU A 26 -0.60 2.76 5.88
C LEU A 26 -0.37 3.10 7.36
N LYS A 27 -1.18 3.97 7.92
CA LYS A 27 -1.09 4.28 9.35
C LYS A 27 -1.45 3.10 10.22
N LEU A 28 -2.25 2.20 9.69
CA LEU A 28 -2.74 1.05 10.44
C LEU A 28 -1.91 -0.20 10.24
N LEU A 29 -1.00 -0.19 9.29
CA LEU A 29 -0.25 -1.37 8.89
C LEU A 29 1.21 -1.23 9.30
N LYS A 30 1.84 -2.38 9.55
CA LYS A 30 3.27 -2.43 9.84
C LYS A 30 4.02 -2.73 8.55
N ASP A 31 5.22 -2.21 8.44
CA ASP A 31 6.05 -2.40 7.26
C ASP A 31 6.21 -3.88 6.91
N GLU A 32 6.41 -4.72 7.91
CA GLU A 32 6.62 -6.14 7.69
C GLU A 32 5.40 -6.89 7.19
N GLU A 33 4.21 -6.29 7.30
CA GLU A 33 2.99 -6.90 6.82
C GLU A 33 2.78 -6.70 5.33
N ILE A 34 3.50 -5.80 4.72
CA ILE A 34 3.27 -5.37 3.35
C ILE A 34 4.35 -5.92 2.43
N THR A 35 3.92 -6.63 1.38
CA THR A 35 4.83 -7.12 0.36
C THR A 35 5.02 -6.08 -0.73
N ASP A 36 3.97 -5.40 -1.11
CA ASP A 36 4.04 -4.43 -2.20
C ASP A 36 2.88 -3.45 -2.13
N ILE A 37 3.07 -2.29 -2.71
CA ILE A 37 2.01 -1.30 -2.92
C ILE A 37 2.04 -0.97 -4.40
N ARG A 38 0.93 -1.22 -5.10
CA ARG A 38 0.85 -1.01 -6.54
C ARG A 38 -0.10 0.13 -6.84
N LYS A 39 0.34 1.05 -7.68
CA LYS A 39 -0.51 2.11 -8.19
C LYS A 39 -1.17 1.62 -9.47
N ILE A 40 -2.48 1.71 -9.55
CA ILE A 40 -3.25 1.20 -10.68
C ILE A 40 -3.74 2.38 -11.51
N TYR A 41 -3.33 2.41 -12.76
CA TYR A 41 -3.71 3.47 -13.70
C TYR A 41 -4.99 3.10 -14.43
N LYS A 42 -5.62 4.10 -15.05
CA LYS A 42 -6.88 3.90 -15.77
C LYS A 42 -6.79 2.85 -16.87
N ASN A 43 -5.64 2.75 -17.51
CA ASN A 43 -5.46 1.77 -18.59
C ASN A 43 -5.12 0.37 -18.10
N GLY A 44 -5.17 0.15 -16.80
CA GLY A 44 -4.90 -1.18 -16.25
C GLY A 44 -3.43 -1.45 -15.92
N VAL A 45 -2.56 -0.56 -16.32
CA VAL A 45 -1.13 -0.70 -15.99
C VAL A 45 -0.93 -0.46 -14.51
N THR A 46 0.00 -1.18 -13.89
CA THR A 46 0.34 -0.97 -12.48
C THR A 46 1.83 -0.76 -12.33
N ASP A 47 2.18 0.05 -11.33
CA ASP A 47 3.57 0.29 -10.95
C ASP A 47 3.74 0.02 -9.48
N SER A 48 4.88 -0.56 -9.11
CA SER A 48 5.21 -0.70 -7.71
C SER A 48 5.61 0.66 -7.15
N VAL A 49 4.96 1.05 -6.07
CA VAL A 49 5.25 2.32 -5.41
C VAL A 49 5.61 2.11 -3.95
N LEU A 50 5.96 0.87 -3.58
CA LEU A 50 6.28 0.54 -2.20
C LEU A 50 7.38 1.44 -1.64
N GLU A 51 8.47 1.61 -2.37
CA GLU A 51 9.60 2.41 -1.90
C GLU A 51 9.19 3.85 -1.64
N LYS A 52 8.33 4.37 -2.50
CA LYS A 52 7.88 5.75 -2.37
C LYS A 52 7.06 5.96 -1.09
N TYR A 53 6.23 4.97 -0.75
CA TYR A 53 5.31 5.11 0.38
C TYR A 53 5.78 4.41 1.64
N ARG A 54 6.92 3.78 1.61
CA ARG A 54 7.43 3.03 2.74
C ARG A 54 7.57 3.88 4.00
N ASN A 55 7.93 5.14 3.82
CA ASN A 55 8.10 6.05 4.96
C ASN A 55 6.77 6.41 5.64
N TYR A 56 5.66 6.17 4.97
CA TYR A 56 4.34 6.45 5.53
C TYR A 56 3.75 5.28 6.29
N VAL A 57 4.34 4.10 6.14
CA VAL A 57 3.88 2.93 6.85
C VAL A 57 4.14 3.14 8.34
N ASN A 58 3.21 2.69 9.15
CA ASN A 58 3.38 2.79 10.58
C ASN A 58 4.58 1.95 11.01
N ARG A 59 5.65 2.64 11.33
CA ARG A 59 6.86 2.00 11.79
C ARG A 59 6.93 1.99 13.28
N ASN A 60 5.85 2.04 13.90
CA ASN A 60 5.80 2.14 15.32
C ASN A 60 6.64 1.06 15.97
N ALA A 61 7.85 1.13 15.69
CA ALA A 61 8.81 0.23 16.22
C ALA A 61 9.01 0.47 17.69
N GLY A 62 8.34 1.33 18.07
CA GLY A 62 8.45 1.74 19.46
C GLY A 62 8.47 1.97 20.14
#